data_5eca3c6361b25a2d524131ba2c5e2775
#
_entry.id   5eca3c6361b25a2d524131ba2c5e2775
#
_cell.length_a   1.000
_cell.length_b   1.000
_cell.length_c   1.000
_cell.angle_alpha   90.00
_cell.angle_beta   90.00
_cell.angle_gamma   90.00
#
_symmetry.space_group_name_H-M   'P 1'
#
loop_
_entity.id
_entity.type
_entity.pdbx_description
1 polymer ?
#
loop_
_entity_poly.entity_id
_entity_poly.type
_entity_poly.pdbx_seq_one_letter_code
_entity_poly.pdbx_strand_id
1 'polypeptide(L)'
;MSALTKVKKDVMNHSTATGSAPTTGVELDSGMSKTLHHGLELLEALARHPHGLSITDLAETVGVHRTVAHRLVRTLEAHRLCRRDDTRRVTLGAGLVTLAEPVEQDLRTVARPVMEELAERTRATVHLVLRENTTEVRALLVVEPRNAQVHVAFRPGQVHPIDRGSAGLAMLAALPPVPGERPEVETARARGYALTRGEVVATVFGISALVPRRRGEPEATIGISVFEVDDEPALAAAVRDAARQLGTLLH
;
A
#
# COMPACT_ATOMS: atom_id res chain seq x y z
N MET A 1 23.95 10.61 35.91
CA MET A 1 24.33 9.79 34.75
C MET A 1 23.71 8.41 34.89
N SER A 2 22.41 8.18 34.71
CA SER A 2 21.84 6.81 34.75
C SER A 2 20.51 6.61 34.08
N ALA A 3 19.83 7.57 33.49
CA ALA A 3 18.52 7.36 32.84
C ALA A 3 18.57 7.34 31.30
N LEU A 4 19.54 7.97 30.68
CA LEU A 4 19.68 8.08 29.23
C LEU A 4 20.32 6.85 28.57
N THR A 5 21.02 6.00 29.33
CA THR A 5 21.67 4.80 28.80
C THR A 5 20.75 3.59 28.69
N LYS A 6 19.65 3.57 29.45
CA LYS A 6 18.70 2.45 29.45
C LYS A 6 17.72 2.52 28.28
N VAL A 7 17.34 3.71 27.84
CA VAL A 7 16.42 3.91 26.71
C VAL A 7 17.08 3.54 25.37
N LYS A 8 18.39 3.74 25.21
CA LYS A 8 19.10 3.36 23.99
C LYS A 8 19.26 1.85 23.77
N LYS A 9 19.24 1.06 24.85
CA LYS A 9 19.42 -0.40 24.76
C LYS A 9 18.14 -1.13 24.43
N ASP A 10 16.97 -0.58 24.79
CA ASP A 10 15.66 -1.17 24.48
C ASP A 10 15.20 -0.86 23.05
N VAL A 11 15.69 0.22 22.43
CA VAL A 11 15.38 0.56 21.03
C VAL A 11 16.17 -0.31 20.03
N MET A 12 17.32 -0.86 20.43
CA MET A 12 18.14 -1.68 19.52
C MET A 12 17.71 -3.15 19.45
N ASN A 13 16.83 -3.63 20.33
CA ASN A 13 16.44 -5.05 20.40
C ASN A 13 15.01 -5.34 19.89
N HIS A 14 14.32 -4.35 19.28
CA HIS A 14 13.00 -4.53 18.68
C HIS A 14 12.97 -4.35 17.15
N SER A 15 14.11 -4.55 16.51
CA SER A 15 14.20 -4.56 15.04
C SER A 15 14.00 -5.98 14.52
N THR A 16 12.78 -6.48 14.54
CA THR A 16 12.19 -7.46 13.60
C THR A 16 10.75 -7.79 14.00
N ALA A 17 9.90 -6.77 14.09
CA ALA A 17 8.48 -7.00 13.88
C ALA A 17 8.22 -6.78 12.38
N THR A 18 8.54 -7.77 11.57
CA THR A 18 7.97 -7.95 10.24
C THR A 18 6.46 -8.08 10.44
N GLY A 19 5.75 -6.96 10.33
CA GLY A 19 4.33 -6.97 10.14
C GLY A 19 4.05 -7.83 8.92
N SER A 20 3.60 -9.07 9.14
CA SER A 20 3.07 -9.94 8.12
C SER A 20 1.97 -9.16 7.41
N ALA A 21 2.24 -8.71 6.19
CA ALA A 21 1.19 -8.22 5.31
C ALA A 21 0.15 -9.33 5.21
N PRO A 22 -1.15 -9.04 5.34
CA PRO A 22 -2.18 -10.03 5.20
C PRO A 22 -1.98 -10.75 3.86
N THR A 23 -1.90 -12.06 3.91
CA THR A 23 -1.96 -12.91 2.73
C THR A 23 -3.32 -12.63 2.14
N THR A 24 -3.40 -11.94 1.00
CA THR A 24 -4.58 -11.94 0.17
C THR A 24 -4.72 -13.35 -0.40
N GLY A 25 -5.22 -14.25 0.42
CA GLY A 25 -5.61 -15.57 0.00
C GLY A 25 -6.83 -15.42 -0.88
N VAL A 26 -6.65 -15.25 -2.18
CA VAL A 26 -7.73 -15.34 -3.14
C VAL A 26 -8.21 -16.79 -3.10
N GLU A 27 -9.42 -17.04 -2.58
CA GLU A 27 -10.02 -18.37 -2.62
C GLU A 27 -10.33 -18.74 -4.07
N LEU A 28 -9.90 -19.92 -4.49
CA LEU A 28 -10.16 -20.45 -5.83
C LEU A 28 -11.65 -20.75 -5.99
N ASP A 29 -12.31 -19.99 -6.87
CA ASP A 29 -13.64 -20.29 -7.37
C ASP A 29 -13.59 -21.31 -8.52
N SER A 30 -14.68 -22.04 -8.72
CA SER A 30 -14.83 -23.07 -9.75
C SER A 30 -14.63 -22.57 -11.19
N GLY A 31 -14.78 -21.27 -11.43
CA GLY A 31 -14.51 -20.59 -12.71
C GLY A 31 -13.06 -20.17 -12.95
N MET A 32 -12.20 -20.26 -11.96
CA MET A 32 -10.82 -19.78 -12.06
C MET A 32 -9.86 -20.85 -12.63
N SER A 33 -8.84 -20.38 -13.37
CA SER A 33 -7.74 -21.25 -13.84
C SER A 33 -6.77 -21.52 -12.70
N LYS A 34 -6.80 -22.75 -12.17
CA LYS A 34 -5.90 -23.20 -11.09
C LYS A 34 -4.41 -23.01 -11.43
N THR A 35 -4.02 -23.27 -12.67
CA THR A 35 -2.62 -23.13 -13.11
C THR A 35 -2.17 -21.67 -13.10
N LEU A 36 -3.04 -20.76 -13.60
CA LEU A 36 -2.74 -19.33 -13.58
C LEU A 36 -2.71 -18.79 -12.14
N HIS A 37 -3.67 -19.19 -11.31
CA HIS A 37 -3.71 -18.83 -9.89
C HIS A 37 -2.38 -19.17 -9.19
N HIS A 38 -1.94 -20.40 -9.25
CA HIS A 38 -0.65 -20.77 -8.65
C HIS A 38 0.55 -20.02 -9.24
N GLY A 39 0.50 -19.66 -10.53
CA GLY A 39 1.52 -18.80 -11.16
C GLY A 39 1.57 -17.41 -10.55
N LEU A 40 0.42 -16.81 -10.28
CA LEU A 40 0.29 -15.51 -9.61
C LEU A 40 0.72 -15.59 -8.15
N GLU A 41 0.30 -16.61 -7.40
CA GLU A 41 0.75 -16.85 -6.02
C GLU A 41 2.28 -16.97 -5.90
N LEU A 42 2.95 -17.58 -6.89
CA LEU A 42 4.41 -17.61 -6.94
C LEU A 42 5.02 -16.21 -7.06
N LEU A 43 4.45 -15.34 -7.90
CA LEU A 43 4.90 -13.94 -8.03
C LEU A 43 4.67 -13.17 -6.74
N GLU A 44 3.53 -13.34 -6.08
CA GLU A 44 3.21 -12.72 -4.80
C GLU A 44 4.16 -13.21 -3.68
N ALA A 45 4.48 -14.52 -3.65
CA ALA A 45 5.46 -15.06 -2.72
C ALA A 45 6.84 -14.42 -2.93
N LEU A 46 7.27 -14.27 -4.19
CA LEU A 46 8.55 -13.63 -4.53
C LEU A 46 8.56 -12.14 -4.14
N ALA A 47 7.43 -11.44 -4.26
CA ALA A 47 7.32 -10.04 -3.84
C ALA A 47 7.56 -9.85 -2.34
N ARG A 48 7.20 -10.83 -1.51
CA ARG A 48 7.46 -10.84 -0.07
C ARG A 48 8.89 -11.25 0.30
N HIS A 49 9.64 -11.83 -0.65
CA HIS A 49 11.00 -12.34 -0.42
C HIS A 49 12.01 -11.70 -1.39
N PRO A 50 12.48 -10.47 -1.12
CA PRO A 50 13.38 -9.72 -2.02
C PRO A 50 14.68 -10.45 -2.37
N HIS A 51 15.15 -11.31 -1.46
CA HIS A 51 16.35 -12.14 -1.67
C HIS A 51 16.07 -13.43 -2.43
N GLY A 52 14.86 -13.59 -2.96
CA GLY A 52 14.44 -14.75 -3.72
C GLY A 52 14.19 -15.98 -2.87
N LEU A 53 13.59 -16.99 -3.51
CA LEU A 53 13.29 -18.31 -2.92
C LEU A 53 13.83 -19.43 -3.81
N SER A 54 14.19 -20.57 -3.22
CA SER A 54 14.44 -21.77 -4.00
C SER A 54 13.13 -22.31 -4.58
N ILE A 55 13.20 -23.16 -5.61
CA ILE A 55 12.00 -23.81 -6.17
C ILE A 55 11.28 -24.66 -5.12
N THR A 56 12.02 -25.25 -4.19
CA THR A 56 11.44 -26.05 -3.12
C THR A 56 10.64 -25.17 -2.17
N ASP A 57 11.24 -24.07 -1.70
CA ASP A 57 10.56 -23.11 -0.81
C ASP A 57 9.32 -22.49 -1.48
N LEU A 58 9.41 -22.19 -2.79
CA LEU A 58 8.27 -21.69 -3.57
C LEU A 58 7.14 -22.73 -3.66
N ALA A 59 7.47 -23.99 -3.92
CA ALA A 59 6.51 -25.07 -3.99
C ALA A 59 5.77 -25.27 -2.66
N GLU A 60 6.50 -25.21 -1.55
CA GLU A 60 5.95 -25.28 -0.20
C GLU A 60 5.07 -24.06 0.13
N THR A 61 5.54 -22.85 -0.20
CA THR A 61 4.80 -21.59 0.07
C THR A 61 3.45 -21.56 -0.64
N VAL A 62 3.38 -22.08 -1.88
CA VAL A 62 2.16 -22.06 -2.71
C VAL A 62 1.36 -23.36 -2.58
N GLY A 63 1.87 -24.36 -1.87
CA GLY A 63 1.17 -25.64 -1.67
C GLY A 63 1.08 -26.51 -2.94
N VAL A 64 2.07 -26.42 -3.84
CA VAL A 64 2.10 -27.20 -5.08
C VAL A 64 3.27 -28.19 -5.11
N HIS A 65 3.15 -29.26 -5.91
CA HIS A 65 4.28 -30.17 -6.08
C HIS A 65 5.45 -29.46 -6.78
N ARG A 66 6.70 -29.77 -6.36
CA ARG A 66 7.94 -29.16 -6.90
C ARG A 66 8.02 -29.16 -8.43
N THR A 67 7.53 -30.24 -9.08
CA THR A 67 7.49 -30.31 -10.56
C THR A 67 6.56 -29.25 -11.16
N VAL A 68 5.43 -28.97 -10.50
CA VAL A 68 4.48 -27.92 -10.92
C VAL A 68 5.12 -26.55 -10.74
N ALA A 69 5.70 -26.27 -9.57
CA ALA A 69 6.43 -25.02 -9.32
C ALA A 69 7.53 -24.78 -10.36
N HIS A 70 8.31 -25.83 -10.70
CA HIS A 70 9.34 -25.74 -11.73
C HIS A 70 8.80 -25.36 -13.12
N ARG A 71 7.65 -25.92 -13.53
CA ARG A 71 7.01 -25.60 -14.81
C ARG A 71 6.45 -24.17 -14.82
N LEU A 72 5.82 -23.74 -13.72
CA LEU A 72 5.31 -22.38 -13.55
C LEU A 72 6.46 -21.37 -13.63
N VAL A 73 7.53 -21.59 -12.87
CA VAL A 73 8.72 -20.71 -12.89
C VAL A 73 9.29 -20.61 -14.30
N ARG A 74 9.44 -21.72 -15.04
CA ARG A 74 9.91 -21.65 -16.44
C ARG A 74 9.01 -20.81 -17.34
N THR A 75 7.69 -20.87 -17.17
CA THR A 75 6.75 -20.04 -17.90
C THR A 75 6.92 -18.57 -17.53
N LEU A 76 6.99 -18.26 -16.23
CA LEU A 76 7.20 -16.90 -15.74
C LEU A 76 8.55 -16.31 -16.18
N GLU A 77 9.62 -17.14 -16.23
CA GLU A 77 10.95 -16.76 -16.77
C GLU A 77 10.85 -16.42 -18.27
N ALA A 78 10.15 -17.23 -19.07
CA ALA A 78 9.94 -16.97 -20.49
C ALA A 78 9.24 -15.64 -20.74
N HIS A 79 8.33 -15.23 -19.86
CA HIS A 79 7.65 -13.94 -19.87
C HIS A 79 8.43 -12.83 -19.13
N ARG A 80 9.64 -13.10 -18.63
CA ARG A 80 10.50 -12.15 -17.88
C ARG A 80 9.85 -11.64 -16.57
N LEU A 81 8.85 -12.34 -16.04
CA LEU A 81 8.16 -11.99 -14.79
C LEU A 81 8.93 -12.46 -13.56
N CYS A 82 9.80 -13.45 -13.71
CA CYS A 82 10.80 -13.83 -12.72
C CYS A 82 12.14 -14.16 -13.40
N ARG A 83 13.18 -14.28 -12.62
CA ARG A 83 14.52 -14.71 -13.06
C ARG A 83 15.19 -15.54 -11.98
N ARG A 84 16.17 -16.37 -12.38
CA ARG A 84 17.07 -17.06 -11.44
C ARG A 84 18.38 -16.32 -11.35
N ASP A 85 18.90 -16.27 -10.13
CA ASP A 85 20.27 -15.82 -9.89
C ASP A 85 21.28 -16.97 -10.00
N ASP A 86 22.57 -16.66 -9.82
CA ASP A 86 23.67 -17.62 -9.90
C ASP A 86 23.59 -18.68 -8.80
N THR A 87 22.87 -18.43 -7.72
CA THR A 87 22.62 -19.38 -6.61
C THR A 87 21.37 -20.22 -6.81
N ARG A 88 20.74 -20.13 -8.00
CA ARG A 88 19.47 -20.77 -8.38
C ARG A 88 18.25 -20.35 -7.57
N ARG A 89 18.32 -19.21 -6.88
CA ARG A 89 17.15 -18.60 -6.26
C ARG A 89 16.34 -17.85 -7.31
N VAL A 90 15.03 -17.91 -7.18
CA VAL A 90 14.08 -17.21 -8.07
C VAL A 90 13.74 -15.88 -7.44
N THR A 91 13.83 -14.80 -8.21
CA THR A 91 13.44 -13.43 -7.84
C THR A 91 12.47 -12.88 -8.87
N LEU A 92 11.77 -11.79 -8.53
CA LEU A 92 10.94 -11.07 -9.50
C LEU A 92 11.78 -10.57 -10.67
N GLY A 93 11.21 -10.60 -11.86
CA GLY A 93 11.83 -10.15 -13.11
C GLY A 93 11.39 -8.75 -13.53
N ALA A 94 12.24 -8.07 -14.32
CA ALA A 94 11.99 -6.70 -14.79
C ALA A 94 10.76 -6.57 -15.73
N GLY A 95 10.28 -7.67 -16.30
CA GLY A 95 9.04 -7.65 -17.11
C GLY A 95 7.80 -7.18 -16.35
N LEU A 96 7.81 -7.30 -15.00
CA LEU A 96 6.75 -6.76 -14.15
C LEU A 96 6.69 -5.23 -14.18
N VAL A 97 7.84 -4.54 -14.31
CA VAL A 97 7.89 -3.08 -14.42
C VAL A 97 7.15 -2.62 -15.68
N THR A 98 7.39 -3.32 -16.80
CA THR A 98 6.70 -3.01 -18.07
C THR A 98 5.19 -3.21 -17.98
N LEU A 99 4.74 -4.26 -17.26
CA LEU A 99 3.31 -4.50 -17.05
C LEU A 99 2.67 -3.46 -16.11
N ALA A 100 3.44 -2.96 -15.15
CA ALA A 100 2.96 -1.97 -14.19
C ALA A 100 2.98 -0.53 -14.74
N GLU A 101 3.77 -0.25 -15.78
CA GLU A 101 3.95 1.10 -16.32
C GLU A 101 2.62 1.78 -16.74
N PRO A 102 1.72 1.14 -17.51
CA PRO A 102 0.48 1.76 -17.94
C PRO A 102 -0.60 1.84 -16.84
N VAL A 103 -0.39 1.21 -15.69
CA VAL A 103 -1.38 1.19 -14.61
C VAL A 103 -1.52 2.59 -14.01
N GLU A 104 -2.69 3.20 -14.21
CA GLU A 104 -3.02 4.55 -13.71
C GLU A 104 -1.89 5.57 -14.00
N GLN A 105 -1.28 5.51 -15.19
CA GLN A 105 -0.11 6.30 -15.55
C GLN A 105 -0.37 7.80 -15.45
N ASP A 106 -1.51 8.27 -15.94
CA ASP A 106 -1.88 9.69 -15.90
C ASP A 106 -2.03 10.16 -14.46
N LEU A 107 -2.75 9.39 -13.63
CA LEU A 107 -2.90 9.69 -12.21
C LEU A 107 -1.55 9.74 -11.49
N ARG A 108 -0.68 8.76 -11.73
CA ARG A 108 0.65 8.69 -11.08
C ARG A 108 1.55 9.86 -11.49
N THR A 109 1.51 10.24 -12.78
CA THR A 109 2.32 11.34 -13.32
C THR A 109 1.87 12.67 -12.74
N VAL A 110 0.56 12.92 -12.70
CA VAL A 110 -0.02 14.17 -12.19
C VAL A 110 0.10 14.24 -10.66
N ALA A 111 -0.06 13.11 -9.96
CA ALA A 111 -0.04 13.08 -8.50
C ALA A 111 1.35 13.29 -7.90
N ARG A 112 2.42 12.82 -8.55
CA ARG A 112 3.76 12.84 -7.98
C ARG A 112 4.20 14.23 -7.52
N PRO A 113 4.15 15.32 -8.33
CA PRO A 113 4.57 16.65 -7.91
C PRO A 113 3.72 17.18 -6.74
N VAL A 114 2.41 16.94 -6.74
CA VAL A 114 1.52 17.34 -5.64
C VAL A 114 1.88 16.61 -4.35
N MET A 115 2.19 15.33 -4.43
CA MET A 115 2.60 14.52 -3.29
C MET A 115 3.98 14.94 -2.75
N GLU A 116 4.93 15.27 -3.63
CA GLU A 116 6.25 15.78 -3.24
C GLU A 116 6.13 17.11 -2.49
N GLU A 117 5.31 18.04 -2.99
CA GLU A 117 5.03 19.30 -2.30
C GLU A 117 4.37 19.07 -0.93
N LEU A 118 3.37 18.19 -0.86
CA LEU A 118 2.71 17.85 0.40
C LEU A 118 3.68 17.20 1.39
N ALA A 119 4.55 16.29 0.94
CA ALA A 119 5.54 15.65 1.78
C ALA A 119 6.53 16.63 2.40
N GLU A 120 7.06 17.56 1.62
CA GLU A 120 7.98 18.59 2.11
C GLU A 120 7.28 19.57 3.08
N ARG A 121 6.04 19.98 2.78
CA ARG A 121 5.26 20.90 3.60
C ARG A 121 4.87 20.32 4.96
N THR A 122 4.51 19.03 4.98
CA THR A 122 4.04 18.35 6.20
C THR A 122 5.14 17.55 6.90
N ARG A 123 6.29 17.35 6.25
CA ARG A 123 7.38 16.45 6.69
C ARG A 123 6.89 15.03 6.99
N ALA A 124 5.92 14.56 6.22
CA ALA A 124 5.23 13.29 6.40
C ALA A 124 5.38 12.40 5.17
N THR A 125 5.27 11.08 5.37
CA THR A 125 5.10 10.15 4.27
C THR A 125 3.73 10.36 3.65
N VAL A 126 3.67 10.67 2.35
CA VAL A 126 2.45 10.87 1.58
C VAL A 126 2.12 9.60 0.81
N HIS A 127 0.84 9.22 0.81
CA HIS A 127 0.35 8.06 0.07
C HIS A 127 -0.85 8.43 -0.80
N LEU A 128 -0.89 7.87 -2.00
CA LEU A 128 -2.03 7.86 -2.90
C LEU A 128 -2.58 6.45 -2.92
N VAL A 129 -3.86 6.29 -2.59
CA VAL A 129 -4.51 5.00 -2.43
C VAL A 129 -5.72 4.93 -3.34
N LEU A 130 -5.88 3.81 -4.04
CA LEU A 130 -7.03 3.51 -4.88
C LEU A 130 -7.97 2.51 -4.21
N ARG A 131 -9.25 2.61 -4.52
CA ARG A 131 -10.20 1.55 -4.23
C ARG A 131 -9.97 0.39 -5.20
N GLU A 132 -9.64 -0.77 -4.66
CA GLU A 132 -9.42 -2.00 -5.43
C GLU A 132 -10.77 -2.69 -5.76
N ASN A 133 -11.61 -2.78 -4.74
CA ASN A 133 -12.94 -3.40 -4.81
C ASN A 133 -13.85 -2.86 -3.70
N THR A 134 -14.92 -3.56 -3.37
CA THR A 134 -15.88 -3.15 -2.32
C THR A 134 -15.32 -3.23 -0.90
N THR A 135 -14.27 -4.02 -0.67
CA THR A 135 -13.74 -4.35 0.66
C THR A 135 -12.28 -3.96 0.86
N GLU A 136 -11.56 -3.59 -0.20
CA GLU A 136 -10.12 -3.38 -0.15
C GLU A 136 -9.68 -2.12 -0.88
N VAL A 137 -8.59 -1.56 -0.40
CA VAL A 137 -7.86 -0.43 -1.00
C VAL A 137 -6.40 -0.80 -1.22
N ARG A 138 -5.77 -0.21 -2.25
CA ARG A 138 -4.37 -0.45 -2.63
C ARG A 138 -3.59 0.85 -2.71
N ALA A 139 -2.41 0.88 -2.09
CA ALA A 139 -1.47 1.97 -2.26
C ALA A 139 -0.90 1.98 -3.69
N LEU A 140 -1.16 3.05 -4.44
CA LEU A 140 -0.66 3.22 -5.81
C LEU A 140 0.71 3.88 -5.82
N LEU A 141 0.89 4.92 -4.99
CA LEU A 141 2.11 5.72 -4.94
C LEU A 141 2.40 6.12 -3.49
N VAL A 142 3.68 6.14 -3.15
CA VAL A 142 4.17 6.62 -1.85
C VAL A 142 5.32 7.58 -2.10
N VAL A 143 5.33 8.70 -1.42
CA VAL A 143 6.38 9.72 -1.46
C VAL A 143 6.82 10.03 -0.04
N GLU A 144 8.10 9.94 0.19
CA GLU A 144 8.74 10.26 1.46
C GLU A 144 9.36 11.67 1.40
N PRO A 145 9.33 12.45 2.49
CA PRO A 145 10.00 13.73 2.53
C PRO A 145 11.52 13.54 2.48
N ARG A 146 12.22 14.41 1.75
CA ARG A 146 13.67 14.27 1.49
C ARG A 146 14.55 14.31 2.73
N ASN A 147 14.11 15.01 3.78
CA ASN A 147 14.90 15.29 4.99
C ASN A 147 14.33 14.66 6.27
N ALA A 148 13.42 13.70 6.19
CA ALA A 148 12.91 13.04 7.38
C ALA A 148 13.92 12.00 7.90
N GLN A 149 14.17 12.04 9.21
CA GLN A 149 15.03 11.06 9.89
C GLN A 149 14.32 9.73 10.14
N VAL A 150 13.00 9.72 10.13
CA VAL A 150 12.15 8.53 10.37
C VAL A 150 11.00 8.56 9.37
N HIS A 151 10.78 7.45 8.69
CA HIS A 151 9.72 7.30 7.70
C HIS A 151 8.73 6.22 8.15
N VAL A 152 7.46 6.41 7.81
CA VAL A 152 6.47 5.35 7.95
C VAL A 152 6.65 4.36 6.81
N ALA A 153 6.91 3.10 7.14
CA ALA A 153 7.11 2.02 6.14
C ALA A 153 5.78 1.67 5.44
N PHE A 154 5.33 2.54 4.54
CA PHE A 154 4.21 2.29 3.64
C PHE A 154 4.77 1.97 2.25
N ARG A 155 4.23 0.96 1.54
CA ARG A 155 4.81 0.52 0.27
C ARG A 155 3.78 0.58 -0.84
N PRO A 156 4.17 1.02 -2.07
CA PRO A 156 3.33 0.83 -3.25
C PRO A 156 2.94 -0.64 -3.42
N GLY A 157 1.69 -0.87 -3.82
CA GLY A 157 1.11 -2.21 -3.95
C GLY A 157 0.52 -2.80 -2.66
N GLN A 158 0.77 -2.20 -1.50
CA GLN A 158 0.20 -2.67 -0.24
C GLN A 158 -1.33 -2.55 -0.26
N VAL A 159 -2.00 -3.65 0.13
CA VAL A 159 -3.47 -3.74 0.24
C VAL A 159 -3.87 -3.80 1.70
N HIS A 160 -4.98 -3.18 2.04
CA HIS A 160 -5.63 -3.32 3.35
C HIS A 160 -7.14 -3.16 3.23
N PRO A 161 -7.91 -3.61 4.23
CA PRO A 161 -9.36 -3.47 4.23
C PRO A 161 -9.78 -1.99 4.15
N ILE A 162 -10.86 -1.72 3.40
CA ILE A 162 -11.38 -0.35 3.22
C ILE A 162 -11.93 0.25 4.52
N ASP A 163 -12.36 -0.59 5.45
CA ASP A 163 -12.87 -0.17 6.77
C ASP A 163 -11.76 0.10 7.80
N ARG A 164 -10.48 0.07 7.37
CA ARG A 164 -9.30 0.32 8.23
C ARG A 164 -8.39 1.37 7.63
N GLY A 165 -7.95 2.29 8.47
CA GLY A 165 -7.07 3.38 8.09
C GLY A 165 -7.77 4.55 7.40
N SER A 166 -7.14 5.71 7.46
CA SER A 166 -7.73 6.98 7.00
C SER A 166 -8.11 6.99 5.51
N ALA A 167 -7.34 6.28 4.66
CA ALA A 167 -7.60 6.25 3.23
C ALA A 167 -8.95 5.57 2.91
N GLY A 168 -9.19 4.38 3.46
CA GLY A 168 -10.44 3.67 3.27
C GLY A 168 -11.63 4.39 3.89
N LEU A 169 -11.47 4.92 5.12
CA LEU A 169 -12.55 5.68 5.77
C LEU A 169 -12.92 6.95 5.01
N ALA A 170 -11.96 7.64 4.39
CA ALA A 170 -12.24 8.80 3.54
C ALA A 170 -13.02 8.42 2.26
N MET A 171 -12.77 7.22 1.69
CA MET A 171 -13.57 6.70 0.57
C MET A 171 -14.99 6.33 1.01
N LEU A 172 -15.13 5.61 2.14
CA LEU A 172 -16.45 5.27 2.68
C LEU A 172 -17.27 6.51 3.01
N ALA A 173 -16.63 7.58 3.51
CA ALA A 173 -17.27 8.85 3.81
C ALA A 173 -17.86 9.56 2.57
N ALA A 174 -17.39 9.24 1.37
CA ALA A 174 -17.92 9.76 0.11
C ALA A 174 -19.17 9.00 -0.37
N LEU A 175 -19.44 7.84 0.20
CA LEU A 175 -20.63 7.04 -0.12
C LEU A 175 -21.84 7.51 0.73
N PRO A 176 -23.08 7.18 0.29
CA PRO A 176 -24.25 7.39 1.12
C PRO A 176 -24.12 6.67 2.47
N PRO A 177 -24.62 7.29 3.56
CA PRO A 177 -24.60 6.66 4.88
C PRO A 177 -25.32 5.30 4.89
N VAL A 178 -24.74 4.34 5.61
CA VAL A 178 -25.36 3.01 5.80
C VAL A 178 -25.59 2.73 7.28
N PRO A 179 -26.69 2.02 7.66
CA PRO A 179 -26.93 1.67 9.04
C PRO A 179 -25.78 0.85 9.63
N GLY A 180 -25.29 1.26 10.81
CA GLY A 180 -24.21 0.56 11.49
C GLY A 180 -22.80 0.87 10.96
N GLU A 181 -22.64 1.88 10.10
CA GLU A 181 -21.30 2.33 9.71
C GLU A 181 -20.49 2.83 10.91
N ARG A 182 -19.19 2.81 10.79
CA ARG A 182 -18.29 3.28 11.87
C ARG A 182 -18.49 4.79 12.13
N PRO A 183 -18.49 5.25 13.41
CA PRO A 183 -18.63 6.67 13.75
C PRO A 183 -17.55 7.56 13.11
N GLU A 184 -16.35 7.01 12.87
CA GLU A 184 -15.25 7.69 12.22
C GLU A 184 -15.56 8.02 10.76
N VAL A 185 -16.38 7.21 10.06
CA VAL A 185 -16.83 7.47 8.69
C VAL A 185 -17.79 8.65 8.67
N GLU A 186 -18.75 8.71 9.60
CA GLU A 186 -19.64 9.85 9.76
C GLU A 186 -18.87 11.14 10.06
N THR A 187 -17.90 11.06 10.97
CA THR A 187 -17.01 12.17 11.31
C THR A 187 -16.21 12.62 10.09
N ALA A 188 -15.65 11.69 9.32
CA ALA A 188 -14.89 12.01 8.11
C ALA A 188 -15.77 12.67 7.04
N ARG A 189 -17.03 12.23 6.89
CA ARG A 189 -18.02 12.82 5.97
C ARG A 189 -18.29 14.28 6.35
N ALA A 190 -18.46 14.60 7.63
CA ALA A 190 -18.69 15.95 8.11
C ALA A 190 -17.47 16.87 7.94
N ARG A 191 -16.26 16.34 8.14
CA ARG A 191 -15.00 17.12 8.12
C ARG A 191 -14.37 17.21 6.74
N GLY A 192 -14.69 16.32 5.80
CA GLY A 192 -14.06 16.17 4.49
C GLY A 192 -12.67 15.54 4.52
N TYR A 193 -12.30 14.88 5.61
CA TYR A 193 -11.10 14.07 5.77
C TYR A 193 -11.30 13.05 6.87
N ALA A 194 -10.59 11.92 6.78
CA ALA A 194 -10.53 10.91 7.83
C ALA A 194 -9.20 11.01 8.60
N LEU A 195 -9.27 10.82 9.91
CA LEU A 195 -8.13 10.67 10.81
C LEU A 195 -8.23 9.32 11.52
N THR A 196 -7.14 8.55 11.51
CA THR A 196 -7.04 7.28 12.23
C THR A 196 -5.71 7.18 12.96
N ARG A 197 -5.65 6.30 13.97
CA ARG A 197 -4.43 6.03 14.73
C ARG A 197 -4.21 4.52 14.86
N GLY A 198 -3.03 4.04 14.45
CA GLY A 198 -2.60 2.66 14.71
C GLY A 198 -3.38 1.58 13.95
N GLU A 199 -4.21 1.94 12.97
CA GLU A 199 -5.08 0.98 12.29
C GLU A 199 -4.38 0.17 11.19
N VAL A 200 -3.45 0.76 10.47
CA VAL A 200 -2.66 0.11 9.41
C VAL A 200 -1.24 -0.16 9.90
N VAL A 201 -0.62 0.85 10.50
CA VAL A 201 0.71 0.74 11.12
C VAL A 201 0.59 1.18 12.56
N ALA A 202 1.01 0.33 13.51
CA ALA A 202 0.95 0.64 14.94
C ALA A 202 1.66 1.98 15.24
N THR A 203 1.10 2.76 16.15
CA THR A 203 1.61 4.09 16.58
C THR A 203 1.56 5.21 15.53
N VAL A 204 1.13 4.93 14.30
CA VAL A 204 1.06 5.92 13.21
C VAL A 204 -0.34 6.53 13.11
N PHE A 205 -0.39 7.84 12.93
CA PHE A 205 -1.61 8.54 12.54
C PHE A 205 -1.68 8.64 11.02
N GLY A 206 -2.86 8.40 10.47
CA GLY A 206 -3.16 8.63 9.07
C GLY A 206 -4.20 9.74 8.91
N ILE A 207 -3.96 10.70 8.03
CA ILE A 207 -4.93 11.73 7.62
C ILE A 207 -5.10 11.63 6.11
N SER A 208 -6.33 11.41 5.63
CA SER A 208 -6.60 11.25 4.20
C SER A 208 -7.86 11.99 3.77
N ALA A 209 -7.85 12.49 2.54
CA ALA A 209 -8.99 13.11 1.89
C ALA A 209 -9.24 12.49 0.51
N LEU A 210 -10.52 12.43 0.11
CA LEU A 210 -10.92 11.95 -1.21
C LEU A 210 -10.42 12.92 -2.30
N VAL A 211 -9.84 12.36 -3.35
CA VAL A 211 -9.50 13.09 -4.57
C VAL A 211 -10.75 13.16 -5.46
N PRO A 212 -11.23 14.35 -5.83
CA PRO A 212 -12.32 14.48 -6.80
C PRO A 212 -11.93 13.84 -8.14
N ARG A 213 -12.72 12.89 -8.61
CA ARG A 213 -12.48 12.19 -9.89
C ARG A 213 -13.76 12.14 -10.73
N ARG A 214 -13.59 11.91 -12.04
CA ARG A 214 -14.74 11.76 -12.94
C ARG A 214 -15.51 10.48 -12.62
N ARG A 215 -16.81 10.52 -12.92
CA ARG A 215 -17.66 9.34 -12.75
C ARG A 215 -17.14 8.18 -13.62
N GLY A 216 -16.94 7.02 -13.00
CA GLY A 216 -16.45 5.80 -13.68
C GLY A 216 -14.94 5.59 -13.57
N GLU A 217 -14.18 6.58 -13.07
CA GLU A 217 -12.79 6.38 -12.69
C GLU A 217 -12.67 5.75 -11.30
N PRO A 218 -11.61 4.97 -11.02
CA PRO A 218 -11.39 4.42 -9.68
C PRO A 218 -11.32 5.51 -8.61
N GLU A 219 -12.00 5.31 -7.49
CA GLU A 219 -11.93 6.22 -6.36
C GLU A 219 -10.51 6.27 -5.79
N ALA A 220 -10.02 7.47 -5.49
CA ALA A 220 -8.69 7.70 -4.97
C ALA A 220 -8.71 8.62 -3.74
N THR A 221 -7.78 8.38 -2.82
CA THR A 221 -7.49 9.30 -1.71
C THR A 221 -6.02 9.65 -1.70
N ILE A 222 -5.72 10.90 -1.32
CA ILE A 222 -4.38 11.33 -0.95
C ILE A 222 -4.34 11.54 0.56
N GLY A 223 -3.25 11.11 1.20
CA GLY A 223 -3.12 11.23 2.64
C GLY A 223 -1.67 11.25 3.10
N ILE A 224 -1.51 11.53 4.38
CA ILE A 224 -0.22 11.53 5.07
C ILE A 224 -0.21 10.51 6.21
N SER A 225 0.98 10.04 6.53
CA SER A 225 1.25 9.20 7.69
C SER A 225 2.31 9.87 8.55
N VAL A 226 1.98 10.12 9.83
CA VAL A 226 2.83 10.80 10.82
C VAL A 226 2.86 10.02 12.14
N PHE A 227 3.90 10.20 12.95
CA PHE A 227 3.98 9.58 14.28
C PHE A 227 3.30 10.42 15.36
N GLU A 228 3.23 11.75 15.15
CA GLU A 228 2.60 12.71 16.06
C GLU A 228 1.74 13.67 15.26
N VAL A 229 0.67 14.18 15.89
CA VAL A 229 -0.24 15.17 15.31
C VAL A 229 -0.25 16.38 16.23
N ASP A 230 0.65 17.33 15.96
CA ASP A 230 0.77 18.56 16.76
C ASP A 230 -0.31 19.60 16.39
N ASP A 231 -0.66 19.65 15.10
CA ASP A 231 -1.67 20.56 14.55
C ASP A 231 -2.57 19.83 13.54
N GLU A 232 -3.59 19.11 14.04
CA GLU A 232 -4.55 18.40 13.18
C GLU A 232 -5.21 19.31 12.15
N PRO A 233 -5.72 20.51 12.50
CA PRO A 233 -6.34 21.42 11.53
C PRO A 233 -5.42 21.79 10.37
N ALA A 234 -4.16 22.13 10.63
CA ALA A 234 -3.19 22.50 9.60
C ALA A 234 -2.85 21.31 8.69
N LEU A 235 -2.59 20.12 9.27
CA LEU A 235 -2.32 18.91 8.51
C LEU A 235 -3.53 18.49 7.65
N ALA A 236 -4.72 18.52 8.21
CA ALA A 236 -5.95 18.20 7.48
C ALA A 236 -6.23 19.19 6.35
N ALA A 237 -5.99 20.50 6.58
CA ALA A 237 -6.09 21.52 5.54
C ALA A 237 -5.13 21.23 4.40
N ALA A 238 -3.85 20.92 4.70
CA ALA A 238 -2.85 20.59 3.71
C ALA A 238 -3.24 19.38 2.84
N VAL A 239 -3.76 18.32 3.46
CA VAL A 239 -4.21 17.11 2.76
C VAL A 239 -5.42 17.40 1.88
N ARG A 240 -6.42 18.15 2.37
CA ARG A 240 -7.60 18.53 1.57
C ARG A 240 -7.25 19.44 0.39
N ASP A 241 -6.28 20.36 0.59
CA ASP A 241 -5.80 21.24 -0.48
C ASP A 241 -5.13 20.40 -1.59
N ALA A 242 -4.25 19.49 -1.22
CA ALA A 242 -3.60 18.58 -2.16
C ALA A 242 -4.62 17.68 -2.90
N ALA A 243 -5.65 17.19 -2.21
CA ALA A 243 -6.73 16.42 -2.84
C ALA A 243 -7.49 17.24 -3.89
N ARG A 244 -7.84 18.50 -3.57
CA ARG A 244 -8.52 19.42 -4.52
C ARG A 244 -7.61 19.79 -5.70
N GLN A 245 -6.34 20.10 -5.44
CA GLN A 245 -5.36 20.42 -6.47
C GLN A 245 -5.23 19.25 -7.45
N LEU A 246 -5.07 18.03 -6.92
CA LEU A 246 -4.98 16.82 -7.75
C LEU A 246 -6.26 16.59 -8.55
N GLY A 247 -7.44 16.75 -7.94
CA GLY A 247 -8.71 16.67 -8.66
C GLY A 247 -8.81 17.68 -9.81
N THR A 248 -8.34 18.92 -9.61
CA THR A 248 -8.35 19.95 -10.67
C THR A 248 -7.41 19.60 -11.82
N LEU A 249 -6.25 19.01 -11.54
CA LEU A 249 -5.26 18.63 -12.57
C LEU A 249 -5.69 17.41 -13.39
N LEU A 250 -6.61 16.59 -12.88
CA LEU A 250 -7.15 15.39 -13.55
C LEU A 250 -8.37 15.70 -14.43
N HIS A 251 -8.94 16.90 -14.36
CA HIS A 251 -10.10 17.38 -15.14
C HIS A 251 -9.70 18.31 -16.28
#